data_659373d0a13711d347e73fd1725155ee
#
_entry.id   659373d0a13711d347e73fd1725155ee
#
_cell.length_a   1.000
_cell.length_b   1.000
_cell.length_c   1.000
_cell.angle_alpha   90.00
_cell.angle_beta   90.00
_cell.angle_gamma   90.00
#
_symmetry.space_group_name_H-M   'P 1'
#
loop_
_entity.id
_entity.type
_entity.pdbx_description
1 polymer ?
#
loop_
_entity_poly.entity_id
_entity_poly.type
_entity_poly.pdbx_seq_one_letter_code
_entity_poly.pdbx_strand_id
1 'polypeptide(L)'
;MSNGQRGFSLIEMLAVVFVVVLLTSLVSLNVGSGGADIGRENKVRDVAAMLGYALTEAELSGTDHGLFIHRLAEGETAYQGLWLRRYDQGWAPPISRNDAFDDLQFEPGIDLELRLDEQPLVDFDVLEEEINPPPQIILFAGGEVTPGELTWIDDRTGDLLYTLRWDLFGRMEFMPKGLEPDDALQESSFD
;
A
#
# COMPACT_ATOMS: atom_id res chain seq x y z
N MET A 1 -7.20 58.41 -41.74
CA MET A 1 -7.63 57.83 -40.46
C MET A 1 -6.48 57.01 -39.93
N SER A 2 -5.68 57.52 -38.98
CA SER A 2 -4.56 56.77 -38.40
C SER A 2 -5.08 56.00 -37.21
N ASN A 3 -5.06 54.66 -37.30
CA ASN A 3 -5.30 53.79 -36.17
C ASN A 3 -4.09 53.87 -35.23
N GLY A 4 -4.25 54.55 -34.08
CA GLY A 4 -3.25 54.55 -33.04
C GLY A 4 -3.06 53.15 -32.48
N GLN A 5 -1.88 52.54 -32.72
CA GLN A 5 -1.49 51.33 -32.04
C GLN A 5 -1.31 51.62 -30.55
N ARG A 6 -2.18 51.04 -29.73
CA ARG A 6 -2.01 51.04 -28.27
C ARG A 6 -1.01 49.93 -27.90
N GLY A 7 0.18 50.32 -27.47
CA GLY A 7 1.16 49.43 -26.91
C GLY A 7 0.73 48.96 -25.49
N PHE A 8 1.05 47.72 -25.14
CA PHE A 8 0.84 47.19 -23.78
C PHE A 8 1.68 47.99 -22.76
N SER A 9 1.09 48.32 -21.63
CA SER A 9 1.77 48.96 -20.53
C SER A 9 2.67 47.92 -19.81
N LEU A 10 3.84 48.33 -19.32
CA LEU A 10 4.76 47.51 -18.57
C LEU A 10 4.08 46.88 -17.33
N ILE A 11 3.18 47.65 -16.68
CA ILE A 11 2.41 47.15 -15.53
C ILE A 11 1.39 46.08 -15.92
N GLU A 12 0.82 46.15 -17.11
CA GLU A 12 -0.13 45.18 -17.63
C GLU A 12 0.56 43.85 -17.92
N MET A 13 1.78 43.85 -18.48
CA MET A 13 2.61 42.68 -18.66
C MET A 13 3.02 42.07 -17.31
N LEU A 14 3.34 42.87 -16.32
CA LEU A 14 3.71 42.42 -14.98
C LEU A 14 2.50 41.77 -14.27
N ALA A 15 1.31 42.36 -14.43
CA ALA A 15 0.08 41.78 -13.89
C ALA A 15 -0.27 40.42 -14.55
N VAL A 16 -0.10 40.29 -15.86
CA VAL A 16 -0.32 39.04 -16.58
C VAL A 16 0.65 37.94 -16.10
N VAL A 17 1.94 38.26 -15.99
CA VAL A 17 2.95 37.32 -15.48
C VAL A 17 2.63 36.91 -14.05
N PHE A 18 2.21 37.83 -13.19
CA PHE A 18 1.83 37.55 -11.81
C PHE A 18 0.62 36.59 -11.74
N VAL A 19 -0.41 36.82 -12.55
CA VAL A 19 -1.59 35.93 -12.63
C VAL A 19 -1.21 34.53 -13.15
N VAL A 20 -0.35 34.46 -14.17
CA VAL A 20 0.13 33.18 -14.70
C VAL A 20 0.91 32.40 -13.64
N VAL A 21 1.80 33.07 -12.88
CA VAL A 21 2.55 32.45 -11.79
C VAL A 21 1.61 31.93 -10.68
N LEU A 22 0.59 32.69 -10.30
CA LEU A 22 -0.40 32.26 -9.31
C LEU A 22 -1.19 31.05 -9.81
N LEU A 23 -1.63 31.05 -11.05
CA LEU A 23 -2.38 29.92 -11.62
C LEU A 23 -1.52 28.67 -11.72
N THR A 24 -0.26 28.80 -12.16
CA THR A 24 0.66 27.65 -12.21
C THR A 24 0.99 27.12 -10.82
N SER A 25 1.08 27.98 -9.79
CA SER A 25 1.28 27.55 -8.40
C SER A 25 0.10 26.73 -7.86
N LEU A 26 -1.14 27.16 -8.15
CA LEU A 26 -2.36 26.43 -7.75
C LEU A 26 -2.48 25.07 -8.44
N VAL A 27 -2.15 24.99 -9.72
CA VAL A 27 -2.14 23.72 -10.46
C VAL A 27 -1.07 22.76 -9.90
N SER A 28 0.12 23.29 -9.55
CA SER A 28 1.22 22.48 -9.02
C SER A 28 0.89 21.84 -7.67
N LEU A 29 0.11 22.52 -6.82
CA LEU A 29 -0.35 21.97 -5.53
C LEU A 29 -1.35 20.82 -5.71
N ASN A 30 -2.19 20.88 -6.72
CA ASN A 30 -3.22 19.86 -6.98
C ASN A 30 -2.68 18.61 -7.71
N VAL A 31 -1.66 18.76 -8.54
CA VAL A 31 -1.06 17.64 -9.30
C VAL A 31 -0.13 16.81 -8.41
N GLY A 32 0.47 17.39 -7.36
CA GLY A 32 1.38 16.68 -6.46
C GLY A 32 0.70 15.65 -5.55
N SER A 33 -0.53 15.88 -5.10
CA SER A 33 -1.26 14.96 -4.22
C SER A 33 -1.85 13.75 -4.98
N GLY A 34 -2.44 13.96 -6.14
CA GLY A 34 -3.05 12.87 -6.92
C GLY A 34 -2.05 11.81 -7.41
N GLY A 35 -0.81 12.18 -7.71
CA GLY A 35 0.22 11.23 -8.14
C GLY A 35 0.73 10.32 -7.03
N ALA A 36 0.84 10.85 -5.81
CA ALA A 36 1.26 10.08 -4.64
C ALA A 36 0.18 9.07 -4.21
N ASP A 37 -1.08 9.47 -4.26
CA ASP A 37 -2.20 8.59 -3.89
C ASP A 37 -2.35 7.42 -4.87
N ILE A 38 -2.22 7.65 -6.18
CA ILE A 38 -2.21 6.58 -7.19
C ILE A 38 -1.04 5.61 -6.96
N GLY A 39 0.14 6.13 -6.60
CA GLY A 39 1.31 5.31 -6.29
C GLY A 39 1.06 4.38 -5.11
N ARG A 40 0.48 4.89 -4.03
CA ARG A 40 0.13 4.13 -2.83
C ARG A 40 -0.94 3.08 -3.10
N GLU A 41 -2.00 3.46 -3.83
CA GLU A 41 -3.04 2.51 -4.22
C GLU A 41 -2.47 1.33 -5.01
N ASN A 42 -1.58 1.58 -5.96
CA ASN A 42 -0.92 0.53 -6.72
C ASN A 42 -0.10 -0.40 -5.81
N LYS A 43 0.58 0.14 -4.79
CA LYS A 43 1.31 -0.69 -3.81
C LYS A 43 0.40 -1.63 -3.02
N VAL A 44 -0.77 -1.17 -2.60
CA VAL A 44 -1.76 -2.04 -1.92
C VAL A 44 -2.26 -3.14 -2.86
N ARG A 45 -2.53 -2.80 -4.12
CA ARG A 45 -2.93 -3.77 -5.14
C ARG A 45 -1.81 -4.77 -5.47
N ASP A 46 -0.55 -4.33 -5.45
CA ASP A 46 0.61 -5.21 -5.61
C ASP A 46 0.67 -6.23 -4.45
N VAL A 47 0.46 -5.79 -3.20
CA VAL A 47 0.38 -6.70 -2.04
C VAL A 47 -0.73 -7.74 -2.23
N ALA A 48 -1.91 -7.32 -2.65
CA ALA A 48 -3.02 -8.24 -2.93
C ALA A 48 -2.67 -9.26 -4.03
N ALA A 49 -2.07 -8.80 -5.13
CA ALA A 49 -1.64 -9.67 -6.23
C ALA A 49 -0.57 -10.67 -5.79
N MET A 50 0.38 -10.23 -4.95
CA MET A 50 1.44 -11.10 -4.42
C MET A 50 0.89 -12.16 -3.46
N LEU A 51 -0.06 -11.81 -2.59
CA LEU A 51 -0.75 -12.79 -1.74
C LEU A 51 -1.50 -13.83 -2.57
N GLY A 52 -2.23 -13.40 -3.61
CA GLY A 52 -2.93 -14.33 -4.52
C GLY A 52 -1.98 -15.24 -5.29
N TYR A 53 -0.84 -14.70 -5.75
CA TYR A 53 0.20 -15.50 -6.39
C TYR A 53 0.82 -16.51 -5.43
N ALA A 54 1.14 -16.10 -4.20
CA ALA A 54 1.73 -16.98 -3.19
C ALA A 54 0.76 -18.11 -2.76
N LEU A 55 -0.55 -17.84 -2.71
CA LEU A 55 -1.57 -18.87 -2.46
C LEU A 55 -1.58 -19.89 -3.60
N THR A 56 -1.57 -19.43 -4.85
CA THR A 56 -1.50 -20.30 -6.02
C THR A 56 -0.22 -21.17 -6.02
N GLU A 57 0.92 -20.57 -5.66
CA GLU A 57 2.19 -21.28 -5.54
C GLU A 57 2.18 -22.31 -4.40
N ALA A 58 1.53 -22.00 -3.28
CA ALA A 58 1.34 -22.94 -2.18
C ALA A 58 0.56 -24.17 -2.64
N GLU A 59 -0.54 -23.98 -3.35
CA GLU A 59 -1.34 -25.09 -3.93
C GLU A 59 -0.52 -25.91 -4.93
N LEU A 60 0.17 -25.26 -5.86
CA LEU A 60 0.93 -25.95 -6.91
C LEU A 60 2.14 -26.72 -6.36
N SER A 61 2.83 -26.16 -5.38
CA SER A 61 4.01 -26.79 -4.77
C SER A 61 3.66 -27.80 -3.67
N GLY A 62 2.41 -27.82 -3.20
CA GLY A 62 1.98 -28.64 -2.06
C GLY A 62 2.69 -28.25 -0.76
N THR A 63 3.10 -27.00 -0.62
CA THR A 63 3.88 -26.51 0.53
C THR A 63 3.34 -25.16 0.99
N ASP A 64 3.11 -25.03 2.29
CA ASP A 64 2.62 -23.77 2.87
C ASP A 64 3.64 -22.63 2.63
N HIS A 65 3.11 -21.48 2.30
CA HIS A 65 3.84 -20.22 2.20
C HIS A 65 3.33 -19.27 3.27
N GLY A 66 4.05 -18.18 3.52
CA GLY A 66 3.58 -17.17 4.45
C GLY A 66 4.28 -15.84 4.27
N LEU A 67 3.62 -14.80 4.74
CA LEU A 67 4.16 -13.44 4.81
C LEU A 67 4.37 -13.08 6.27
N PHE A 68 5.61 -12.73 6.60
CA PHE A 68 5.99 -12.18 7.89
C PHE A 68 6.28 -10.70 7.73
N ILE A 69 5.53 -9.85 8.43
CA ILE A 69 5.70 -8.38 8.42
C ILE A 69 6.36 -7.99 9.73
N HIS A 70 7.41 -7.18 9.66
CA HIS A 70 8.13 -6.67 10.81
C HIS A 70 8.50 -5.20 10.65
N ARG A 71 8.82 -4.54 11.76
CA ARG A 71 9.40 -3.19 11.75
C ARG A 71 10.90 -3.25 11.46
N LEU A 72 11.41 -2.25 10.76
CA LEU A 72 12.84 -2.14 10.46
C LEU A 72 13.63 -1.61 11.67
N ALA A 73 13.02 -0.76 12.49
CA ALA A 73 13.60 -0.26 13.72
C ALA A 73 12.52 0.10 14.76
N GLU A 74 12.89 0.08 16.05
CA GLU A 74 11.97 0.49 17.10
C GLU A 74 11.58 1.96 16.96
N GLY A 75 10.28 2.24 17.10
CA GLY A 75 9.71 3.59 17.05
C GLY A 75 9.63 4.21 15.66
N GLU A 76 10.00 3.47 14.61
CA GLU A 76 9.83 3.91 13.22
C GLU A 76 8.58 3.30 12.59
N THR A 77 7.90 4.07 11.74
CA THR A 77 6.81 3.60 10.87
C THR A 77 7.37 3.14 9.53
N ALA A 78 8.28 2.17 9.59
CA ALA A 78 8.93 1.57 8.43
C ALA A 78 8.87 0.04 8.57
N TYR A 79 8.21 -0.60 7.60
CA TYR A 79 7.93 -2.03 7.65
C TYR A 79 8.51 -2.75 6.44
N GLN A 80 8.84 -4.02 6.66
CA GLN A 80 9.25 -4.94 5.62
C GLN A 80 8.47 -6.24 5.76
N GLY A 81 8.09 -6.82 4.63
CA GLY A 81 7.48 -8.13 4.57
C GLY A 81 8.45 -9.16 4.00
N LEU A 82 8.63 -10.24 4.70
CA LEU A 82 9.47 -11.37 4.29
C LEU A 82 8.59 -12.53 3.86
N TRP A 83 8.84 -13.07 2.65
CA TRP A 83 8.22 -14.29 2.20
C TRP A 83 8.92 -15.49 2.80
N LEU A 84 8.14 -16.38 3.41
CA LEU A 84 8.62 -17.61 4.04
C LEU A 84 7.92 -18.81 3.40
N ARG A 85 8.64 -19.92 3.35
CA ARG A 85 8.13 -21.23 2.93
C ARG A 85 8.32 -22.24 4.07
N ARG A 86 7.37 -23.15 4.23
CA ARG A 86 7.45 -24.18 5.24
C ARG A 86 8.33 -25.33 4.76
N TYR A 87 9.33 -25.67 5.56
CA TYR A 87 10.20 -26.81 5.38
C TYR A 87 10.07 -27.74 6.59
N ASP A 88 10.67 -28.93 6.51
CA ASP A 88 10.64 -29.91 7.62
C ASP A 88 11.16 -29.33 8.95
N GLN A 89 12.08 -28.38 8.87
CA GLN A 89 12.73 -27.73 10.03
C GLN A 89 12.03 -26.42 10.47
N GLY A 90 10.93 -26.05 9.85
CA GLY A 90 10.18 -24.82 10.15
C GLY A 90 10.10 -23.87 8.97
N TRP A 91 9.91 -22.60 9.26
CA TRP A 91 9.78 -21.55 8.26
C TRP A 91 11.15 -20.98 7.87
N ALA A 92 11.39 -20.78 6.59
CA ALA A 92 12.60 -20.15 6.06
C ALA A 92 12.33 -19.44 4.72
N PRO A 93 13.18 -18.50 4.31
CA PRO A 93 13.08 -17.88 3.00
C PRO A 93 13.09 -18.93 1.87
N PRO A 94 12.37 -18.70 0.75
CA PRO A 94 12.38 -19.59 -0.39
C PRO A 94 13.80 -19.76 -0.94
N ILE A 95 14.19 -21.01 -1.26
CA ILE A 95 15.53 -21.31 -1.81
C ILE A 95 15.70 -20.71 -3.21
N SER A 96 14.62 -20.71 -3.99
CA SER A 96 14.60 -20.10 -5.32
C SER A 96 13.94 -18.72 -5.18
N ARG A 97 14.74 -17.67 -5.27
CA ARG A 97 14.21 -16.31 -5.36
C ARG A 97 13.68 -16.12 -6.78
N ASN A 98 12.36 -16.19 -6.89
CA ASN A 98 11.65 -15.59 -8.01
C ASN A 98 11.45 -14.12 -7.64
N ASP A 99 11.52 -13.20 -8.61
CA ASP A 99 11.25 -11.76 -8.40
C ASP A 99 9.89 -11.50 -7.70
N ALA A 100 8.96 -12.47 -7.79
CA ALA A 100 7.67 -12.46 -7.10
C ALA A 100 7.76 -12.65 -5.58
N PHE A 101 8.87 -13.19 -5.06
CA PHE A 101 9.11 -13.41 -3.63
C PHE A 101 10.28 -12.56 -3.10
N ASP A 102 10.57 -11.44 -3.76
CA ASP A 102 11.45 -10.44 -3.19
C ASP A 102 10.80 -9.78 -1.96
N ASP A 103 11.65 -9.30 -1.06
CA ASP A 103 11.18 -8.67 0.17
C ASP A 103 10.25 -7.50 -0.12
N LEU A 104 9.08 -7.53 0.50
CA LEU A 104 8.06 -6.52 0.32
C LEU A 104 8.42 -5.25 1.13
N GLN A 105 8.64 -4.14 0.44
CA GLN A 105 8.93 -2.86 1.09
C GLN A 105 7.66 -2.04 1.19
N PHE A 106 7.31 -1.62 2.41
CA PHE A 106 6.23 -0.66 2.65
C PHE A 106 6.79 0.77 2.64
N GLU A 107 5.97 1.73 2.23
CA GLU A 107 6.40 3.13 2.17
C GLU A 107 6.59 3.69 3.58
N PRO A 108 7.66 4.48 3.83
CA PRO A 108 7.82 5.20 5.08
C PRO A 108 6.68 6.20 5.32
N GLY A 109 6.34 6.44 6.59
CA GLY A 109 5.27 7.36 6.95
C GLY A 109 3.87 6.74 6.87
N ILE A 110 3.81 5.42 6.73
CA ILE A 110 2.58 4.64 6.80
C ILE A 110 2.66 3.73 8.03
N ASP A 111 1.69 3.83 8.90
CA ASP A 111 1.50 2.85 9.96
C ASP A 111 0.64 1.69 9.45
N LEU A 112 0.99 0.48 9.82
CA LEU A 112 0.29 -0.73 9.40
C LEU A 112 -0.42 -1.36 10.59
N GLU A 113 -1.68 -1.73 10.38
CA GLU A 113 -2.44 -2.56 11.31
C GLU A 113 -2.84 -3.87 10.63
N LEU A 114 -2.42 -4.99 11.20
CA LEU A 114 -2.83 -6.32 10.76
C LEU A 114 -3.79 -6.92 11.77
N ARG A 115 -4.98 -7.25 11.34
CA ARG A 115 -5.97 -7.97 12.11
C ARG A 115 -6.26 -9.31 11.45
N LEU A 116 -6.01 -10.38 12.15
CA LEU A 116 -6.35 -11.73 11.72
C LEU A 116 -7.62 -12.19 12.44
N ASP A 117 -8.38 -13.05 11.78
CA ASP A 117 -9.64 -13.56 12.34
C ASP A 117 -9.40 -14.25 13.69
N GLU A 118 -10.30 -13.99 14.67
CA GLU A 118 -10.24 -14.50 16.03
C GLU A 118 -8.96 -14.17 16.84
N GLN A 119 -8.13 -13.22 16.38
CA GLN A 119 -6.90 -12.82 17.06
C GLN A 119 -6.93 -11.34 17.46
N PRO A 120 -6.19 -10.94 18.51
CA PRO A 120 -5.94 -9.53 18.78
C PRO A 120 -5.15 -8.89 17.64
N LEU A 121 -5.14 -7.55 17.60
CA LEU A 121 -4.30 -6.81 16.66
C LEU A 121 -2.85 -7.28 16.76
N VAL A 122 -2.25 -7.57 15.60
CA VAL A 122 -0.87 -8.06 15.53
C VAL A 122 0.09 -6.91 15.85
N ASP A 123 0.98 -7.12 16.81
CA ASP A 123 2.09 -6.20 17.04
C ASP A 123 3.27 -6.59 16.15
N PHE A 124 3.82 -5.60 15.44
CA PHE A 124 4.96 -5.81 14.56
C PHE A 124 6.25 -5.51 15.33
N ASP A 125 6.94 -6.55 15.72
CA ASP A 125 8.24 -6.44 16.37
C ASP A 125 9.37 -6.16 15.36
N VAL A 126 10.48 -5.68 15.86
CA VAL A 126 11.74 -5.64 15.09
C VAL A 126 12.29 -7.06 14.99
N LEU A 127 12.64 -7.49 13.78
CA LEU A 127 13.17 -8.84 13.55
C LEU A 127 14.57 -8.97 14.20
N GLU A 128 14.73 -9.94 15.07
CA GLU A 128 16.04 -10.35 15.57
C GLU A 128 16.75 -11.23 14.54
N GLU A 129 18.04 -10.97 14.27
CA GLU A 129 18.81 -11.57 13.16
C GLU A 129 18.88 -13.12 13.16
N GLU A 130 18.66 -13.77 14.29
CA GLU A 130 18.87 -15.22 14.44
C GLU A 130 17.57 -16.05 14.43
N ILE A 131 16.39 -15.45 14.32
CA ILE A 131 15.12 -16.15 14.46
C ILE A 131 14.32 -16.04 13.15
N ASN A 132 13.91 -17.21 12.62
CA ASN A 132 12.88 -17.28 11.59
C ASN A 132 11.52 -17.51 12.27
N PRO A 133 10.79 -16.44 12.65
CA PRO A 133 9.51 -16.56 13.30
C PRO A 133 8.47 -17.13 12.34
N PRO A 134 7.40 -17.76 12.86
CA PRO A 134 6.29 -18.16 12.01
C PRO A 134 5.64 -16.90 11.40
N PRO A 135 5.25 -16.96 10.10
CA PRO A 135 4.57 -15.83 9.46
C PRO A 135 3.20 -15.57 10.09
N GLN A 136 2.78 -14.32 10.10
CA GLN A 136 1.46 -13.95 10.59
C GLN A 136 0.37 -14.37 9.59
N ILE A 137 0.60 -14.20 8.29
CA ILE A 137 -0.32 -14.57 7.23
C ILE A 137 0.18 -15.89 6.63
N ILE A 138 -0.58 -16.96 6.78
CA ILE A 138 -0.24 -18.29 6.26
C ILE A 138 -1.14 -18.61 5.08
N LEU A 139 -0.51 -19.04 3.99
CA LEU A 139 -1.13 -19.49 2.76
C LEU A 139 -0.92 -21.00 2.68
N PHE A 140 -1.97 -21.74 2.90
CA PHE A 140 -1.92 -23.19 3.03
C PHE A 140 -1.89 -23.87 1.66
N ALA A 141 -1.18 -24.97 1.58
CA ALA A 141 -1.15 -25.82 0.38
C ALA A 141 -2.53 -26.39 -0.01
N GLY A 142 -3.51 -26.32 0.89
CA GLY A 142 -4.90 -26.71 0.65
C GLY A 142 -5.73 -25.64 -0.08
N GLY A 143 -5.17 -24.44 -0.35
CA GLY A 143 -5.90 -23.35 -1.00
C GLY A 143 -6.59 -22.40 -0.02
N GLU A 144 -6.33 -22.54 1.26
CA GLU A 144 -6.83 -21.62 2.27
C GLU A 144 -5.75 -20.60 2.65
N VAL A 145 -6.18 -19.44 3.17
CA VAL A 145 -5.32 -18.45 3.76
C VAL A 145 -5.84 -18.05 5.13
N THR A 146 -4.97 -17.66 6.06
CA THR A 146 -5.40 -17.06 7.33
C THR A 146 -6.24 -15.82 7.04
N PRO A 147 -7.57 -15.80 7.33
CA PRO A 147 -8.42 -14.66 7.01
C PRO A 147 -7.99 -13.43 7.81
N GLY A 148 -8.15 -12.26 7.21
CA GLY A 148 -7.78 -11.03 7.91
C GLY A 148 -7.90 -9.77 7.08
N GLU A 149 -7.40 -8.70 7.66
CA GLU A 149 -7.31 -7.40 7.01
C GLU A 149 -5.99 -6.71 7.36
N LEU A 150 -5.41 -6.04 6.37
CA LEU A 150 -4.25 -5.18 6.54
C LEU A 150 -4.67 -3.75 6.20
N THR A 151 -4.40 -2.84 7.11
CA THR A 151 -4.83 -1.43 7.03
C THR A 151 -3.61 -0.53 6.95
N TRP A 152 -3.66 0.46 6.05
CA TRP A 152 -2.67 1.51 5.86
C TRP A 152 -3.18 2.81 6.44
N ILE A 153 -2.44 3.41 7.36
CA ILE A 153 -2.79 4.63 8.10
C ILE A 153 -1.66 5.64 7.88
N ASP A 154 -1.99 6.90 7.58
CA ASP A 154 -1.00 7.97 7.55
C ASP A 154 -0.49 8.22 8.98
N ASP A 155 0.80 8.06 9.22
CA ASP A 155 1.39 8.13 10.57
C ASP A 155 1.36 9.53 11.19
N ARG A 156 1.19 10.59 10.38
CA ARG A 156 1.16 11.97 10.85
C ARG A 156 -0.24 12.46 11.16
N THR A 157 -1.24 12.03 10.36
CA THR A 157 -2.62 12.50 10.49
C THR A 157 -3.51 11.50 11.22
N GLY A 158 -3.13 10.22 11.21
CA GLY A 158 -3.95 9.12 11.69
C GLY A 158 -5.10 8.77 10.75
N ASP A 159 -5.09 9.32 9.51
CA ASP A 159 -6.14 9.04 8.54
C ASP A 159 -5.99 7.63 7.98
N LEU A 160 -7.10 6.90 7.93
CA LEU A 160 -7.17 5.61 7.25
C LEU A 160 -7.10 5.85 5.74
N LEU A 161 -6.09 5.28 5.10
CA LEU A 161 -5.87 5.44 3.66
C LEU A 161 -6.50 4.30 2.87
N TYR A 162 -6.18 3.07 3.24
CA TYR A 162 -6.62 1.87 2.55
C TYR A 162 -6.80 0.71 3.52
N THR A 163 -7.71 -0.20 3.20
CA THR A 163 -7.81 -1.51 3.83
C THR A 163 -7.85 -2.58 2.75
N LEU A 164 -7.04 -3.61 2.91
CA LEU A 164 -7.08 -4.84 2.13
C LEU A 164 -7.60 -5.95 3.03
N ARG A 165 -8.79 -6.47 2.74
CA ARG A 165 -9.40 -7.59 3.44
C ARG A 165 -9.33 -8.84 2.58
N TRP A 166 -9.19 -10.00 3.20
CA TRP A 166 -9.26 -11.28 2.51
C TRP A 166 -9.99 -12.33 3.36
N ASP A 167 -10.71 -13.20 2.69
CA ASP A 167 -11.39 -14.32 3.32
C ASP A 167 -10.53 -15.59 3.32
N LEU A 168 -11.05 -16.66 3.90
CA LEU A 168 -10.39 -17.97 3.99
C LEU A 168 -9.94 -18.52 2.62
N PHE A 169 -10.62 -18.17 1.55
CA PHE A 169 -10.32 -18.62 0.19
C PHE A 169 -9.47 -17.63 -0.62
N GLY A 170 -8.88 -16.65 0.04
CA GLY A 170 -8.00 -15.68 -0.59
C GLY A 170 -8.71 -14.69 -1.53
N ARG A 171 -10.03 -14.53 -1.40
CA ARG A 171 -10.75 -13.48 -2.13
C ARG A 171 -10.41 -12.14 -1.50
N MET A 172 -9.73 -11.29 -2.27
CA MET A 172 -9.23 -10.00 -1.83
C MET A 172 -10.25 -8.90 -2.10
N GLU A 173 -10.49 -8.06 -1.12
CA GLU A 173 -11.32 -6.88 -1.21
C GLU A 173 -10.50 -5.64 -0.86
N PHE A 174 -10.44 -4.71 -1.79
CA PHE A 174 -9.72 -3.45 -1.63
C PHE A 174 -10.70 -2.33 -1.28
N MET A 175 -10.48 -1.65 -0.17
CA MET A 175 -11.35 -0.61 0.37
C MET A 175 -10.56 0.70 0.55
N PRO A 176 -10.69 1.66 -0.39
CA PRO A 176 -10.14 3.00 -0.21
C PRO A 176 -10.82 3.67 1.00
N LYS A 177 -10.03 4.30 1.86
CA LYS A 177 -10.52 4.94 3.11
C LYS A 177 -11.40 4.01 3.99
N GLY A 178 -11.22 2.70 3.85
CA GLY A 178 -12.04 1.72 4.57
C GLY A 178 -13.50 1.63 4.08
N LEU A 179 -13.84 2.25 2.95
CA LEU A 179 -15.17 2.19 2.36
C LEU A 179 -15.33 0.93 1.52
N GLU A 180 -16.45 0.26 1.66
CA GLU A 180 -16.79 -0.84 0.77
C GLU A 180 -16.92 -0.36 -0.68
N PRO A 181 -16.66 -1.21 -1.69
CA PRO A 181 -16.64 -0.80 -3.11
C PRO A 181 -17.93 -0.08 -3.58
N ASP A 182 -19.07 -0.48 -3.05
CA ASP A 182 -20.37 0.13 -3.40
C ASP A 182 -20.54 1.54 -2.79
N ASP A 183 -19.96 1.79 -1.62
CA ASP A 183 -20.00 3.09 -0.94
C ASP A 183 -19.00 4.08 -1.56
N ALA A 184 -17.82 3.58 -1.97
CA ALA A 184 -16.79 4.38 -2.65
C ALA A 184 -17.29 4.97 -4.00
N LEU A 185 -18.15 4.26 -4.71
CA LEU A 185 -18.76 4.75 -5.96
C LEU A 185 -19.79 5.86 -5.72
N GLN A 186 -20.43 5.91 -4.55
CA GLN A 186 -21.37 6.96 -4.20
C GLN A 186 -20.68 8.27 -3.83
N GLU A 187 -19.57 8.23 -3.09
CA GLU A 187 -18.80 9.44 -2.76
C GLU A 187 -18.21 10.12 -4.00
N SER A 188 -17.71 9.34 -4.97
CA SER A 188 -17.12 9.89 -6.21
C SER A 188 -18.14 10.57 -7.13
N SER A 189 -19.44 10.43 -6.89
CA SER A 189 -20.52 11.03 -7.70
C SER A 189 -20.97 12.41 -7.20
N PHE A 190 -20.42 12.92 -6.11
CA PHE A 190 -20.77 14.21 -5.49
C PHE A 190 -19.67 15.28 -5.60
N ASP A 191 -18.53 15.00 -6.21
CA ASP A 191 -17.46 15.94 -6.58
C ASP A 191 -17.57 16.28 -8.09
#